data_8ea734d42b38d589e05042bcc993658f
#
_entry.id   8ea734d42b38d589e05042bcc993658f
#
_cell.length_a   1.000
_cell.length_b   1.000
_cell.length_c   1.000
_cell.angle_alpha   90.00
_cell.angle_beta   90.00
_cell.angle_gamma   90.00
#
_symmetry.space_group_name_H-M   'P 1'
#
loop_
_entity.id
_entity.type
_entity.pdbx_description
1 polymer ?
#
loop_
_entity_poly.entity_id
_entity_poly.type
_entity_poly.pdbx_seq_one_letter_code
_entity_poly.pdbx_strand_id
1 'polypeptide(L)'
;MYIRILENDDWIVEYDIENNKYRVSYFQENHFVDDVLFDGGEWVPVSDRLPEPCKEVLVTVKDDSADSPIYYTAVGWYYAGIWVVEDAVCHQVIAWMKPPKPYKEGK
;
A
#
# COMPACT_ATOMS: atom_id res chain seq x y z
N MET A 1 -0.87 14.16 1.89
CA MET A 1 -2.15 13.50 1.53
C MET A 1 -2.06 12.02 1.86
N TYR A 2 -3.05 11.51 2.58
CA TYR A 2 -3.12 10.09 2.96
C TYR A 2 -4.00 9.32 2.00
N ILE A 3 -3.56 8.13 1.61
CA ILE A 3 -4.41 7.18 0.89
C ILE A 3 -4.66 5.99 1.79
N ARG A 4 -5.89 5.48 1.79
CA ARG A 4 -6.25 4.33 2.61
C ARG A 4 -5.81 3.05 1.92
N ILE A 5 -5.04 2.21 2.64
CA ILE A 5 -4.45 0.99 2.11
C ILE A 5 -5.24 -0.23 2.56
N LEU A 6 -5.43 -0.36 3.87
CA LEU A 6 -6.09 -1.51 4.49
C LEU A 6 -7.09 -1.02 5.48
N GLU A 7 -8.18 -1.76 5.63
CA GLU A 7 -9.24 -1.40 6.56
C GLU A 7 -9.93 -2.66 7.06
N ASN A 8 -10.19 -2.71 8.36
CA ASN A 8 -11.07 -3.70 8.95
C ASN A 8 -11.77 -3.06 10.14
N ASP A 9 -12.49 -3.86 10.93
CA ASP A 9 -13.27 -3.33 12.05
C ASP A 9 -12.41 -2.78 13.18
N ASP A 10 -11.16 -3.19 13.26
CA ASP A 10 -10.28 -2.86 14.38
C ASP A 10 -9.22 -1.81 14.04
N TRP A 11 -8.90 -1.63 12.77
CA TRP A 11 -7.86 -0.68 12.40
C TRP A 11 -7.94 -0.27 10.93
N ILE A 12 -7.35 0.89 10.66
CA ILE A 12 -7.21 1.46 9.31
C ILE A 12 -5.75 1.82 9.11
N VAL A 13 -5.19 1.44 7.97
CA VAL A 13 -3.84 1.83 7.59
C VAL A 13 -3.92 2.81 6.42
N GLU A 14 -3.27 3.96 6.59
CA GLU A 14 -3.19 4.99 5.56
C GLU A 14 -1.73 5.32 5.29
N TYR A 15 -1.46 5.74 4.07
CA TYR A 15 -0.11 6.11 3.66
C TYR A 15 -0.09 7.57 3.20
N ASP A 16 0.87 8.34 3.71
CA ASP A 16 1.10 9.72 3.29
C ASP A 16 2.18 9.72 2.21
N ILE A 17 1.76 10.01 0.99
CA ILE A 17 2.63 9.99 -0.19
C ILE A 17 3.75 11.03 -0.07
N GLU A 18 3.41 12.21 0.44
CA GLU A 18 4.36 13.33 0.48
C GLU A 18 5.48 13.11 1.49
N ASN A 19 5.16 12.51 2.62
CA ASN A 19 6.11 12.35 3.73
C ASN A 19 6.65 10.93 3.89
N ASN A 20 6.17 9.99 3.08
CA ASN A 20 6.56 8.58 3.17
C ASN A 20 6.34 8.03 4.59
N LYS A 21 5.14 8.22 5.09
CA LYS A 21 4.75 7.77 6.44
C LYS A 21 3.48 6.96 6.38
N TYR A 22 3.39 5.99 7.27
CA TYR A 22 2.15 5.24 7.48
C TYR A 22 1.48 5.73 8.75
N ARG A 23 0.16 5.81 8.73
CA ARG A 23 -0.64 6.06 9.92
C ARG A 23 -1.55 4.85 10.12
N VAL A 24 -1.42 4.20 11.26
CA VAL A 24 -2.30 3.09 11.63
C VAL A 24 -3.21 3.58 12.74
N SER A 25 -4.50 3.64 12.46
CA SER A 25 -5.51 4.08 13.43
C SER A 25 -6.22 2.85 13.97
N TYR A 26 -6.33 2.76 15.28
CA TYR A 26 -6.92 1.62 15.99
C TYR A 26 -8.27 1.98 16.54
N PHE A 27 -9.20 1.03 16.43
CA PHE A 27 -10.58 1.20 16.90
C PHE A 27 -10.96 0.05 17.83
N GLN A 28 -11.86 0.32 18.75
CA GLN A 28 -12.45 -0.68 19.63
C GLN A 28 -13.95 -0.40 19.68
N GLU A 29 -14.76 -1.38 19.29
CA GLU A 29 -16.21 -1.25 19.26
C GLU A 29 -16.66 0.00 18.48
N ASN A 30 -16.03 0.25 17.33
CA ASN A 30 -16.27 1.40 16.45
C ASN A 30 -15.87 2.75 17.04
N HIS A 31 -15.13 2.75 18.15
CA HIS A 31 -14.58 3.97 18.73
C HIS A 31 -13.10 4.09 18.44
N PHE A 32 -12.67 5.26 18.01
CA PHE A 32 -11.26 5.55 17.82
C PHE A 32 -10.52 5.44 19.16
N VAL A 33 -9.44 4.70 19.20
CA VAL A 33 -8.63 4.52 20.41
C VAL A 33 -7.33 5.33 20.31
N ASP A 34 -6.57 5.13 19.25
CA ASP A 34 -5.27 5.76 19.10
C ASP A 34 -4.79 5.62 17.66
N ASP A 35 -3.77 6.37 17.31
CA ASP A 35 -3.05 6.16 16.06
C ASP A 35 -1.55 6.16 16.29
N VAL A 36 -0.83 5.51 15.39
CA VAL A 36 0.62 5.39 15.44
C VAL A 36 1.17 5.69 14.06
N LEU A 37 2.24 6.47 14.02
CA LEU A 37 2.94 6.78 12.78
C LEU A 37 4.17 5.88 12.63
N PHE A 38 4.37 5.38 11.44
CA PHE A 38 5.54 4.56 11.09
C PHE A 38 6.23 5.17 9.87
N ASP A 39 7.54 5.03 9.81
CA ASP A 39 8.28 5.40 8.62
C ASP A 39 7.92 4.45 7.48
N GLY A 40 7.75 4.99 6.28
CA GLY A 40 7.60 4.20 5.08
C GLY A 40 8.90 3.48 4.73
N GLY A 41 8.78 2.39 3.99
CA GLY A 41 9.93 1.66 3.49
C GLY A 41 10.45 2.25 2.19
N GLU A 42 11.45 1.59 1.64
CA GLU A 42 11.97 1.96 0.33
C GLU A 42 11.17 1.29 -0.77
N TRP A 43 10.98 2.01 -1.86
CA TRP A 43 10.38 1.45 -3.05
C TRP A 43 11.32 0.44 -3.69
N VAL A 44 10.79 -0.72 -4.05
CA VAL A 44 11.54 -1.78 -4.71
C VAL A 44 11.10 -1.84 -6.16
N PRO A 45 11.99 -1.58 -7.13
CA PRO A 45 11.63 -1.72 -8.55
C PRO A 45 11.24 -3.16 -8.87
N VAL A 46 10.21 -3.35 -9.68
CA VAL A 46 9.79 -4.70 -10.08
C VAL A 46 10.87 -5.42 -10.89
N SER A 47 11.76 -4.67 -11.52
CA SER A 47 12.92 -5.24 -12.24
C SER A 47 13.97 -5.80 -11.29
N ASP A 48 13.96 -5.40 -10.03
CA ASP A 48 14.91 -5.88 -9.02
C ASP A 48 14.39 -7.17 -8.37
N ARG A 49 13.19 -7.14 -7.81
CA ARG A 49 12.54 -8.33 -7.28
C ARG A 49 11.04 -8.11 -7.15
N LEU A 50 10.30 -9.21 -6.99
CA LEU A 50 8.85 -9.21 -6.85
C LEU A 50 8.47 -9.50 -5.39
N PRO A 51 7.28 -9.05 -4.94
CA PRO A 51 6.83 -9.35 -3.59
C PRO A 51 6.33 -10.79 -3.48
N GLU A 52 6.05 -11.22 -2.25
CA GLU A 52 5.40 -12.50 -2.03
C GLU A 52 4.03 -12.52 -2.71
N PRO A 53 3.67 -13.65 -3.35
CA PRO A 53 2.39 -13.73 -4.06
C PRO A 53 1.19 -13.50 -3.13
N CYS A 54 0.15 -12.90 -3.65
CA CYS A 54 -1.13 -12.70 -2.98
C CYS A 54 -1.08 -11.84 -1.72
N LYS A 55 0.03 -11.15 -1.49
CA LYS A 55 0.16 -10.21 -0.36
C LYS A 55 -0.11 -8.80 -0.85
N GLU A 56 -0.98 -8.09 -0.16
CA GLU A 56 -1.24 -6.69 -0.49
C GLU A 56 0.00 -5.84 -0.20
N VAL A 57 0.37 -5.02 -1.17
CA VAL A 57 1.50 -4.10 -1.07
C VAL A 57 1.10 -2.77 -1.68
N LEU A 58 1.83 -1.72 -1.36
CA LEU A 58 1.73 -0.47 -2.09
C LEU A 58 2.44 -0.64 -3.43
N VAL A 59 1.88 -0.08 -4.47
CA VAL A 59 2.49 -0.10 -5.80
C VAL A 59 2.55 1.30 -6.38
N THR A 60 3.57 1.55 -7.20
CA THR A 60 3.64 2.73 -8.04
C THR A 60 3.25 2.29 -9.45
N VAL A 61 2.23 2.95 -9.99
CA VAL A 61 1.74 2.68 -11.35
C VAL A 61 2.13 3.83 -12.24
N LYS A 62 2.65 3.49 -13.42
CA LYS A 62 2.95 4.47 -14.45
C LYS A 62 1.84 4.44 -15.48
N ASP A 63 1.13 5.54 -15.64
CA ASP A 63 0.03 5.65 -16.59
C ASP A 63 0.51 6.45 -17.80
N ASP A 64 0.60 5.78 -18.95
CA ASP A 64 1.07 6.36 -20.21
C ASP A 64 -0.08 6.81 -21.12
N SER A 65 -1.30 6.85 -20.63
CA SER A 65 -2.46 7.18 -21.47
C SER A 65 -2.54 8.64 -21.87
N ALA A 66 -1.78 9.51 -21.20
CA ALA A 66 -1.69 10.94 -21.53
C ALA A 66 -0.40 11.24 -22.30
N ASP A 67 -0.24 12.49 -22.77
CA ASP A 67 0.95 12.91 -23.49
C ASP A 67 2.23 12.79 -22.66
N SER A 68 2.11 12.99 -21.35
CA SER A 68 3.22 12.79 -20.41
C SER A 68 2.82 11.71 -19.42
N PRO A 69 3.73 10.81 -19.03
CA PRO A 69 3.37 9.76 -18.08
C PRO A 69 3.01 10.35 -16.72
N ILE A 70 2.02 9.73 -16.10
CA ILE A 70 1.56 10.07 -14.77
C ILE A 70 1.89 8.90 -13.85
N TYR A 71 2.39 9.21 -12.65
CA TYR A 71 2.73 8.19 -11.66
C TYR A 71 1.78 8.34 -10.48
N TYR A 72 1.24 7.23 -10.00
CA TYR A 72 0.38 7.28 -8.82
C TYR A 72 0.60 6.05 -7.94
N THR A 73 0.20 6.15 -6.69
CA THR A 73 0.31 5.09 -5.70
C THR A 73 -1.05 4.44 -5.48
N ALA A 74 -1.06 3.13 -5.41
CA ALA A 74 -2.28 2.35 -5.20
C ALA A 74 -1.95 1.11 -4.38
N VAL A 75 -2.96 0.32 -4.07
CA VAL A 75 -2.81 -0.98 -3.40
C VAL A 75 -2.98 -2.08 -4.43
N GLY A 76 -2.12 -3.06 -4.39
CA GLY A 76 -2.21 -4.18 -5.30
C GLY A 76 -1.53 -5.42 -4.77
N TRP A 77 -1.56 -6.48 -5.56
CA TRP A 77 -0.85 -7.72 -5.26
C TRP A 77 -0.39 -8.38 -6.55
N TYR A 78 0.60 -9.25 -6.41
CA TYR A 78 1.18 -9.97 -7.53
C TYR A 78 0.83 -11.45 -7.43
N TYR A 79 0.40 -12.06 -8.52
CA TYR A 79 0.12 -13.50 -8.56
C TYR A 79 0.27 -14.03 -9.97
N ALA A 80 1.00 -15.13 -10.10
CA ALA A 80 1.11 -15.90 -11.35
C ALA A 80 1.49 -15.04 -12.57
N GLY A 81 2.43 -14.11 -12.39
CA GLY A 81 2.93 -13.28 -13.47
C GLY A 81 2.11 -12.03 -13.77
N ILE A 82 1.09 -11.75 -12.99
CA ILE A 82 0.26 -10.56 -13.19
C ILE A 82 0.16 -9.72 -11.91
N TRP A 83 -0.04 -8.42 -12.10
CA TRP A 83 -0.36 -7.51 -11.02
C TRP A 83 -1.86 -7.22 -11.04
N VAL A 84 -2.47 -7.21 -9.88
CA VAL A 84 -3.86 -6.80 -9.70
C VAL A 84 -3.85 -5.53 -8.85
N VAL A 85 -4.42 -4.46 -9.37
CA VAL A 85 -4.48 -3.16 -8.71
C VAL A 85 -5.93 -2.71 -8.76
N GLU A 86 -6.50 -2.41 -7.60
CA GLU A 86 -7.91 -1.98 -7.51
C GLU A 86 -8.85 -2.96 -8.22
N ASP A 87 -8.66 -4.25 -7.97
CA ASP A 87 -9.47 -5.36 -8.53
C ASP A 87 -9.39 -5.52 -10.05
N ALA A 88 -8.39 -4.91 -10.69
CA ALA A 88 -8.18 -5.02 -12.13
C ALA A 88 -6.74 -5.39 -12.45
N VAL A 89 -6.55 -6.11 -13.55
CA VAL A 89 -5.19 -6.44 -14.02
C VAL A 89 -4.48 -5.16 -14.43
N CYS A 90 -3.26 -4.99 -13.96
CA CYS A 90 -2.44 -3.81 -14.26
C CYS A 90 -1.08 -4.25 -14.79
N HIS A 91 -0.70 -3.74 -15.96
CA HIS A 91 0.58 -4.08 -16.58
C HIS A 91 1.65 -3.00 -16.41
N GLN A 92 1.33 -1.95 -15.66
CA GLN A 92 2.20 -0.78 -15.54
C GLN A 92 2.71 -0.54 -14.14
N VAL A 93 2.73 -1.56 -13.29
CA VAL A 93 3.35 -1.46 -11.96
C VAL A 93 4.86 -1.45 -12.15
N ILE A 94 5.52 -0.42 -11.64
CA ILE A 94 6.98 -0.25 -11.78
C ILE A 94 7.74 -0.47 -10.48
N ALA A 95 7.08 -0.31 -9.32
CA ALA A 95 7.71 -0.48 -8.02
C ALA A 95 6.66 -0.84 -6.98
N TRP A 96 7.12 -1.43 -5.87
CA TRP A 96 6.24 -1.82 -4.77
C TRP A 96 6.93 -1.58 -3.44
N MET A 97 6.14 -1.55 -2.37
CA MET A 97 6.63 -1.36 -1.01
C MET A 97 5.70 -2.09 -0.05
N LYS A 98 6.25 -2.75 0.97
CA LYS A 98 5.45 -3.44 1.98
C LYS A 98 4.74 -2.43 2.88
N PRO A 99 3.46 -2.67 3.22
CA PRO A 99 2.80 -1.90 4.27
C PRO A 99 3.35 -2.30 5.64
N PRO A 100 3.12 -1.51 6.69
CA PRO A 100 3.56 -1.86 8.03
C PRO A 100 2.84 -3.10 8.54
N LYS A 101 3.45 -3.78 9.51
CA LYS A 101 2.82 -4.93 10.15
C LYS A 101 1.64 -4.48 11.02
N PRO A 102 0.56 -5.24 11.04
CA PRO A 102 -0.54 -4.91 11.93
C PRO A 102 -0.12 -4.98 13.39
N TYR A 103 -0.80 -4.22 14.23
CA TYR A 103 -0.61 -4.26 15.67
C TYR A 103 -0.93 -5.65 16.21
N LYS A 104 -0.10 -6.12 17.12
CA LYS A 104 -0.34 -7.39 17.82
C LYS A 104 -0.58 -7.10 19.28
N GLU A 105 -1.78 -7.35 19.74
CA GLU A 105 -2.15 -7.20 21.12
C GLU A 105 -1.36 -8.19 22.00
N GLY A 106 -1.00 -7.78 23.20
CA GLY A 106 -0.29 -8.62 24.14
C GLY A 106 1.23 -8.65 23.96
N LYS A 107 1.77 -7.77 23.16
CA LYS A 107 3.23 -7.70 22.89
C LYS A 107 3.87 -6.46 23.46
#